data_42fd1d199a384d48e1462e56cb5d5021
#
_entry.id   42fd1d199a384d48e1462e56cb5d5021
#
_cell.length_a   1.000
_cell.length_b   1.000
_cell.length_c   1.000
_cell.angle_alpha   90.00
_cell.angle_beta   90.00
_cell.angle_gamma   90.00
#
_symmetry.space_group_name_H-M   'P 1'
#
loop_
_entity.id
_entity.type
_entity.pdbx_description
1 polymer ?
#
loop_
_entity_poly.entity_id
_entity_poly.type
_entity_poly.pdbx_seq_one_letter_code
_entity_poly.pdbx_strand_id
1 'polypeptide(L)'
;LPGPEKSTLYLDIDINKLSDRYFYEDFFPAEYRTDPQPDNIINLVKSNPWGTISLLGRFQLNDFFDTDERIELAADFTRTPLWDTGFFYNGFTTAGALNENVGDPRRRALIDSRDRFESQLLDLDSGALTLKNGELTDAEGNVIDENFDPGHRESLIEEIERLLEPRGYGRFDTYHEVLYPISIGEALTVVPRIGGGYTNYSSIDNPGISSFDRSIFSGAVDTSMKFSRKYNDVSNQALGIDGLIHVFQPYLNYSYVSTDEIGSRFTPIDRLTPTTRLRPIDVPLFTATDGLADWQIARIGMFNRFLTRRNGGTHNWLSFNTYFENYIEDPEFDRDFSNLFNEIQWSPLPWLSARVDSQLPVFSEELDFTEVTSSLYFMPTDWFQFSMGYYYLEDHPFFRDSNLMSFGTYTRLSDEWGFSTVHRFEADDSTLEVQQYQIHRDLSSWTASLGAIVRDNRRGEDEFGLLLSLTLKAFPKITVPLDLEPGGGIQ
;
A
#
# COMPACT_ATOMS: atom_id res chain seq x y z
N LEU A 1 -16.32 23.38 22.08
CA LEU A 1 -15.96 23.34 20.65
C LEU A 1 -14.91 24.40 20.39
N PRO A 2 -13.76 24.09 19.75
CA PRO A 2 -12.79 25.10 19.33
C PRO A 2 -13.47 26.08 18.38
N GLY A 3 -13.15 27.37 18.53
CA GLY A 3 -13.78 28.44 17.76
C GLY A 3 -13.47 28.39 16.25
N PRO A 4 -14.17 29.16 15.42
CA PRO A 4 -14.09 29.11 13.95
C PRO A 4 -12.73 29.52 13.34
N GLU A 5 -11.77 29.92 14.16
CA GLU A 5 -10.48 30.48 13.72
C GLU A 5 -9.47 29.47 13.15
N LYS A 6 -9.80 28.17 13.07
CA LYS A 6 -8.88 27.11 12.59
C LYS A 6 -9.39 26.29 11.41
N SER A 7 -10.25 26.84 10.58
CA SER A 7 -10.63 26.16 9.33
C SER A 7 -9.68 26.55 8.20
N THR A 8 -9.20 25.56 7.44
CA THR A 8 -8.42 25.77 6.23
C THR A 8 -9.15 25.19 5.03
N LEU A 9 -9.06 25.88 3.90
CA LEU A 9 -9.55 25.38 2.60
C LEU A 9 -8.33 25.29 1.70
N TYR A 10 -8.10 24.12 1.11
CA TYR A 10 -7.03 23.91 0.14
C TYR A 10 -7.51 23.04 -1.01
N LEU A 11 -6.85 23.18 -2.12
CA LEU A 11 -7.03 22.37 -3.32
C LEU A 11 -5.77 21.54 -3.51
N ASP A 12 -5.93 20.23 -3.56
CA ASP A 12 -4.90 19.28 -3.89
C ASP A 12 -5.09 18.81 -5.34
N ILE A 13 -4.04 18.90 -6.12
CA ILE A 13 -4.06 18.52 -7.54
C ILE A 13 -2.85 17.65 -7.80
N ASP A 14 -3.11 16.41 -8.20
CA ASP A 14 -2.11 15.49 -8.70
C ASP A 14 -2.51 15.03 -10.11
N ILE A 15 -1.71 15.37 -11.11
CA ILE A 15 -2.00 15.09 -12.51
C ILE A 15 -0.75 14.54 -13.18
N ASN A 16 -0.85 13.29 -13.62
CA ASN A 16 0.22 12.52 -14.22
C ASN A 16 -0.16 12.05 -15.61
N LYS A 17 0.19 12.82 -16.64
CA LYS A 17 0.04 12.39 -18.04
C LYS A 17 1.35 11.80 -18.53
N LEU A 18 1.36 10.52 -18.81
CA LEU A 18 2.53 9.75 -19.23
C LEU A 18 2.50 9.52 -20.75
N SER A 19 3.66 9.28 -21.35
CA SER A 19 3.79 8.96 -22.78
C SER A 19 3.34 7.53 -23.09
N ASP A 20 3.65 6.58 -22.19
CA ASP A 20 3.37 5.17 -22.31
C ASP A 20 3.35 4.49 -20.91
N ARG A 21 2.99 3.19 -20.87
CA ARG A 21 2.85 2.45 -19.62
C ARG A 21 4.17 2.18 -18.87
N TYR A 22 5.29 2.23 -19.58
CA TYR A 22 6.61 1.90 -19.03
C TYR A 22 7.35 3.14 -18.52
N PHE A 23 6.82 4.34 -18.81
CA PHE A 23 7.47 5.62 -18.46
C PHE A 23 7.89 5.70 -16.99
N TYR A 24 7.02 5.25 -16.06
CA TYR A 24 7.33 5.26 -14.62
C TYR A 24 8.38 4.22 -14.25
N GLU A 25 8.30 3.03 -14.84
CA GLU A 25 9.29 1.97 -14.65
C GLU A 25 10.67 2.40 -15.17
N ASP A 26 10.70 3.07 -16.32
CA ASP A 26 11.93 3.49 -16.99
C ASP A 26 12.60 4.68 -16.31
N PHE A 27 11.83 5.69 -15.94
CA PHE A 27 12.37 6.96 -15.47
C PHE A 27 12.24 7.18 -13.96
N PHE A 28 11.28 6.54 -13.30
CA PHE A 28 10.97 6.68 -11.88
C PHE A 28 10.81 5.31 -11.18
N PRO A 29 11.84 4.44 -11.24
CA PRO A 29 11.71 3.07 -10.75
C PRO A 29 11.48 2.96 -9.23
N ALA A 30 11.84 3.98 -8.45
CA ALA A 30 11.58 4.02 -7.02
C ALA A 30 10.10 4.26 -6.73
N GLU A 31 9.51 5.24 -7.40
CA GLU A 31 8.08 5.56 -7.36
C GLU A 31 7.24 4.43 -7.94
N TYR A 32 7.66 3.85 -9.07
CA TYR A 32 6.99 2.71 -9.71
C TYR A 32 6.85 1.50 -8.77
N ARG A 33 7.85 1.24 -7.91
CA ARG A 33 7.79 0.14 -6.94
C ARG A 33 6.82 0.40 -5.79
N THR A 34 6.58 1.65 -5.46
CA THR A 34 5.62 2.05 -4.41
C THR A 34 4.22 2.29 -4.96
N ASP A 35 4.14 2.89 -6.14
CA ASP A 35 2.89 3.20 -6.83
C ASP A 35 3.09 3.10 -8.36
N PRO A 36 2.84 1.92 -8.93
CA PRO A 36 3.05 1.67 -10.37
C PRO A 36 2.06 2.42 -11.26
N GLN A 37 0.97 2.93 -10.71
CA GLN A 37 -0.11 3.59 -11.44
C GLN A 37 -0.43 4.95 -10.80
N PRO A 38 0.29 6.02 -11.19
CA PRO A 38 0.07 7.33 -10.58
C PRO A 38 -1.35 7.82 -10.81
N ASP A 39 -1.93 8.29 -9.73
CA ASP A 39 -3.28 8.85 -9.72
C ASP A 39 -3.40 10.15 -10.51
N ASN A 40 -4.61 10.44 -10.95
CA ASN A 40 -4.97 11.75 -11.47
C ASN A 40 -6.17 12.24 -10.68
N ILE A 41 -5.91 13.11 -9.71
CA ILE A 41 -6.91 13.59 -8.77
C ILE A 41 -6.96 15.12 -8.70
N ILE A 42 -8.16 15.60 -8.44
CA ILE A 42 -8.42 16.97 -7.99
C ILE A 42 -9.26 16.84 -6.72
N ASN A 43 -8.77 17.33 -5.61
CA ASN A 43 -9.43 17.21 -4.32
C ASN A 43 -9.55 18.58 -3.63
N LEU A 44 -10.77 19.07 -3.46
CA LEU A 44 -11.05 20.28 -2.69
C LEU A 44 -11.36 19.90 -1.25
N VAL A 45 -10.50 20.29 -0.33
CA VAL A 45 -10.59 19.90 1.08
C VAL A 45 -10.81 21.10 1.98
N LYS A 46 -11.85 21.03 2.80
CA LYS A 46 -12.10 21.96 3.91
C LYS A 46 -11.85 21.24 5.24
N SER A 47 -10.76 21.59 5.89
CA SER A 47 -10.43 21.09 7.23
C SER A 47 -11.00 22.00 8.31
N ASN A 48 -11.59 21.38 9.33
CA ASN A 48 -12.16 22.02 10.52
C ASN A 48 -11.69 21.28 11.78
N PRO A 49 -11.79 21.87 12.97
CA PRO A 49 -11.40 21.19 14.22
C PRO A 49 -12.17 19.90 14.53
N TRP A 50 -13.34 19.70 13.96
CA TRP A 50 -14.20 18.53 14.14
C TRP A 50 -14.05 17.49 13.02
N GLY A 51 -13.36 17.82 11.92
CA GLY A 51 -13.18 16.91 10.79
C GLY A 51 -12.93 17.60 9.47
N THR A 52 -13.02 16.87 8.40
CA THR A 52 -12.83 17.35 7.04
C THR A 52 -14.08 17.14 6.19
N ILE A 53 -14.29 18.05 5.24
CA ILE A 53 -15.22 17.85 4.12
C ILE A 53 -14.40 17.95 2.86
N SER A 54 -14.51 16.95 1.98
CA SER A 54 -13.76 16.92 0.72
C SER A 54 -14.67 16.60 -0.46
N LEU A 55 -14.30 17.16 -1.61
CA LEU A 55 -14.85 16.80 -2.90
C LEU A 55 -13.71 16.31 -3.78
N LEU A 56 -13.69 15.01 -4.01
CA LEU A 56 -12.68 14.29 -4.80
C LEU A 56 -13.21 14.02 -6.20
N GLY A 57 -12.41 14.35 -7.21
CA GLY A 57 -12.50 13.82 -8.56
C GLY A 57 -11.27 13.02 -8.89
N ARG A 58 -11.42 11.73 -9.27
CA ARG A 58 -10.39 10.88 -9.85
C ARG A 58 -10.80 10.55 -11.28
N PHE A 59 -9.88 10.65 -12.23
CA PHE A 59 -10.20 10.49 -13.65
C PHE A 59 -9.05 9.83 -14.42
N GLN A 60 -9.39 9.11 -15.47
CA GLN A 60 -8.42 8.47 -16.35
C GLN A 60 -7.79 9.49 -17.31
N LEU A 61 -6.47 9.64 -17.28
CA LEU A 61 -5.71 10.38 -18.29
C LEU A 61 -4.85 9.48 -19.17
N ASN A 62 -4.50 8.31 -18.65
CA ASN A 62 -3.62 7.35 -19.33
C ASN A 62 -4.44 6.12 -19.70
N ASP A 63 -4.73 5.95 -21.00
CA ASP A 63 -5.61 4.91 -21.52
C ASP A 63 -5.03 3.49 -21.38
N PHE A 64 -3.77 3.38 -20.97
CA PHE A 64 -3.07 2.10 -20.80
C PHE A 64 -3.09 1.56 -19.37
N PHE A 65 -3.69 2.29 -18.41
CA PHE A 65 -3.93 1.81 -17.06
C PHE A 65 -5.41 1.56 -16.79
N ASP A 66 -5.71 0.52 -16.02
CA ASP A 66 -7.04 0.36 -15.43
C ASP A 66 -7.23 1.47 -14.38
N THR A 67 -8.35 2.15 -14.39
CA THR A 67 -8.60 3.26 -13.47
C THR A 67 -10.01 3.18 -12.91
N ASP A 68 -10.15 3.32 -11.60
CA ASP A 68 -11.42 3.61 -10.95
C ASP A 68 -11.66 5.12 -10.97
N GLU A 69 -12.45 5.58 -11.91
CA GLU A 69 -12.92 6.97 -11.92
C GLU A 69 -13.95 7.17 -10.81
N ARG A 70 -13.83 8.27 -10.08
CA ARG A 70 -14.83 8.62 -9.06
C ARG A 70 -15.01 10.12 -8.91
N ILE A 71 -16.24 10.49 -8.60
CA ILE A 71 -16.58 11.80 -8.06
C ILE A 71 -17.23 11.54 -6.71
N GLU A 72 -16.61 11.98 -5.64
CA GLU A 72 -17.05 11.65 -4.29
C GLU A 72 -17.02 12.87 -3.37
N LEU A 73 -18.13 13.10 -2.69
CA LEU A 73 -18.24 14.03 -1.57
C LEU A 73 -18.07 13.22 -0.28
N ALA A 74 -17.11 13.59 0.55
CA ALA A 74 -16.85 12.95 1.83
C ALA A 74 -16.90 13.95 3.00
N ALA A 75 -17.41 13.49 4.13
CA ALA A 75 -17.34 14.16 5.41
C ALA A 75 -16.77 13.21 6.45
N ASP A 76 -15.54 13.47 6.90
CA ASP A 76 -14.84 12.69 7.91
C ASP A 76 -14.86 13.42 9.24
N PHE A 77 -15.36 12.76 10.27
CA PHE A 77 -15.43 13.31 11.62
C PHE A 77 -14.26 12.74 12.43
N THR A 78 -13.34 13.61 12.83
CA THR A 78 -12.26 13.20 13.73
C THR A 78 -12.79 12.90 15.11
N ARG A 79 -12.07 12.06 15.86
CA ARG A 79 -12.43 11.71 17.24
C ARG A 79 -12.67 12.98 18.09
N THR A 80 -13.93 13.26 18.34
CA THR A 80 -14.40 14.48 19.01
C THR A 80 -15.10 14.12 20.31
N PRO A 81 -14.82 14.79 21.44
CA PRO A 81 -15.53 14.55 22.69
C PRO A 81 -17.00 14.93 22.57
N LEU A 82 -17.89 14.07 23.06
CA LEU A 82 -19.30 14.31 23.17
C LEU A 82 -19.60 15.04 24.48
N TRP A 83 -19.51 16.36 24.45
CA TRP A 83 -19.66 17.24 25.61
C TRP A 83 -18.68 16.82 26.76
N ASP A 84 -19.12 16.92 27.99
CA ASP A 84 -18.34 16.52 29.19
C ASP A 84 -18.71 15.10 29.67
N THR A 85 -19.20 14.24 28.78
CA THR A 85 -19.67 12.89 29.15
C THR A 85 -18.54 11.86 29.26
N GLY A 86 -17.35 12.17 28.74
CA GLY A 86 -16.22 11.22 28.60
C GLY A 86 -16.34 10.31 27.36
N PHE A 87 -17.45 10.34 26.65
CA PHE A 87 -17.57 9.68 25.36
C PHE A 87 -16.94 10.48 24.23
N PHE A 88 -16.43 9.77 23.24
CA PHE A 88 -15.93 10.35 22.00
C PHE A 88 -16.70 9.77 20.83
N TYR A 89 -16.85 10.56 19.80
CA TYR A 89 -17.49 10.21 18.55
C TYR A 89 -16.46 10.24 17.42
N ASN A 90 -16.58 9.29 16.48
CA ASN A 90 -15.80 9.20 15.26
C ASN A 90 -16.69 8.65 14.15
N GLY A 91 -16.40 8.97 12.89
CA GLY A 91 -17.18 8.43 11.78
C GLY A 91 -16.94 9.16 10.47
N PHE A 92 -17.57 8.64 9.42
CA PHE A 92 -17.52 9.26 8.09
C PHE A 92 -18.86 9.09 7.36
N THR A 93 -19.04 9.91 6.34
CA THR A 93 -20.15 9.77 5.37
C THR A 93 -19.63 10.16 4.00
N THR A 94 -19.82 9.30 3.01
CA THR A 94 -19.44 9.53 1.62
C THR A 94 -20.63 9.36 0.70
N ALA A 95 -20.64 10.08 -0.41
CA ALA A 95 -21.61 9.91 -1.47
C ALA A 95 -20.93 10.20 -2.81
N GLY A 96 -21.02 9.28 -3.74
CA GLY A 96 -20.32 9.43 -5.01
C GLY A 96 -20.79 8.49 -6.10
N ALA A 97 -20.21 8.69 -7.29
CA ALA A 97 -20.32 7.80 -8.42
C ALA A 97 -18.94 7.23 -8.73
N LEU A 98 -18.89 5.92 -8.94
CA LEU A 98 -17.70 5.16 -9.25
C LEU A 98 -17.87 4.50 -10.62
N ASN A 99 -16.82 4.51 -11.45
CA ASN A 99 -16.78 3.81 -12.74
C ASN A 99 -15.41 3.14 -12.88
N GLU A 100 -15.37 1.88 -13.29
CA GLU A 100 -14.13 1.18 -13.63
C GLU A 100 -13.87 1.27 -15.13
N ASN A 101 -12.74 1.86 -15.51
CA ASN A 101 -12.27 1.92 -16.89
C ASN A 101 -11.11 0.94 -17.06
N VAL A 102 -11.30 -0.03 -17.95
CA VAL A 102 -10.27 -1.00 -18.32
C VAL A 102 -9.30 -0.35 -19.31
N GLY A 103 -8.00 -0.41 -19.02
CA GLY A 103 -6.98 0.12 -19.90
C GLY A 103 -6.90 -0.57 -21.26
N ASP A 104 -6.57 0.17 -22.31
CA ASP A 104 -6.51 -0.30 -23.69
C ASP A 104 -5.72 -1.61 -23.90
N PRO A 105 -4.52 -1.81 -23.31
CA PRO A 105 -3.78 -3.06 -23.50
C PRO A 105 -4.50 -4.27 -22.94
N ARG A 106 -5.10 -4.14 -21.75
CA ARG A 106 -5.89 -5.22 -21.13
C ARG A 106 -7.17 -5.47 -21.91
N ARG A 107 -7.85 -4.42 -22.35
CA ARG A 107 -9.05 -4.50 -23.17
C ARG A 107 -8.78 -5.25 -24.48
N ARG A 108 -7.68 -4.92 -25.19
CA ARG A 108 -7.28 -5.64 -26.40
C ARG A 108 -6.97 -7.10 -26.13
N ALA A 109 -6.19 -7.40 -25.07
CA ALA A 109 -5.87 -8.78 -24.71
C ALA A 109 -7.12 -9.62 -24.38
N LEU A 110 -8.11 -9.02 -23.72
CA LEU A 110 -9.40 -9.66 -23.45
C LEU A 110 -10.18 -9.93 -24.75
N ILE A 111 -10.27 -8.96 -25.66
CA ILE A 111 -10.93 -9.10 -26.96
C ILE A 111 -10.23 -10.18 -27.80
N ASP A 112 -8.90 -10.14 -27.92
CA ASP A 112 -8.13 -11.14 -28.66
C ASP A 112 -8.31 -12.56 -28.09
N SER A 113 -8.44 -12.67 -26.76
CA SER A 113 -8.69 -13.96 -26.12
C SER A 113 -10.10 -14.46 -26.38
N ARG A 114 -11.12 -13.61 -26.30
CA ARG A 114 -12.50 -13.92 -26.63
C ARG A 114 -12.60 -14.41 -28.08
N ASP A 115 -12.11 -13.61 -29.03
CA ASP A 115 -12.19 -13.90 -30.45
C ASP A 115 -11.48 -15.23 -30.79
N ARG A 116 -10.37 -15.53 -30.13
CA ARG A 116 -9.67 -16.81 -30.26
C ARG A 116 -10.52 -17.98 -29.74
N PHE A 117 -11.15 -17.84 -28.58
CA PHE A 117 -11.98 -18.89 -27.99
C PHE A 117 -13.25 -19.13 -28.83
N GLU A 118 -13.90 -18.07 -29.30
CA GLU A 118 -15.03 -18.14 -30.21
C GLU A 118 -14.65 -18.86 -31.53
N SER A 119 -13.49 -18.52 -32.10
CA SER A 119 -13.00 -19.17 -33.30
C SER A 119 -12.76 -20.67 -33.10
N GLN A 120 -12.16 -21.07 -31.94
CA GLN A 120 -11.94 -22.48 -31.61
C GLN A 120 -13.27 -23.27 -31.51
N LEU A 121 -14.30 -22.68 -30.90
CA LEU A 121 -15.63 -23.31 -30.82
C LEU A 121 -16.32 -23.42 -32.18
N LEU A 122 -16.27 -22.36 -32.97
CA LEU A 122 -16.82 -22.36 -34.35
C LEU A 122 -16.12 -23.38 -35.26
N ASP A 123 -14.80 -23.48 -35.15
CA ASP A 123 -14.01 -24.45 -35.94
C ASP A 123 -14.28 -25.90 -35.50
N LEU A 124 -14.53 -26.11 -34.22
CA LEU A 124 -14.98 -27.42 -33.71
C LEU A 124 -16.37 -27.77 -34.23
N ASP A 125 -17.33 -26.85 -34.20
CA ASP A 125 -18.70 -27.05 -34.70
C ASP A 125 -18.76 -27.27 -36.21
N SER A 126 -17.91 -26.57 -36.96
CA SER A 126 -17.80 -26.73 -38.42
C SER A 126 -17.07 -28.01 -38.86
N GLY A 127 -16.38 -28.67 -37.91
CA GLY A 127 -15.54 -29.85 -38.15
C GLY A 127 -14.17 -29.53 -38.73
N ALA A 128 -13.76 -28.27 -38.75
CA ALA A 128 -12.41 -27.85 -39.11
C ALA A 128 -11.37 -28.30 -38.05
N LEU A 129 -11.81 -28.32 -36.79
CA LEU A 129 -11.06 -28.92 -35.68
C LEU A 129 -11.76 -30.18 -35.15
N THR A 130 -11.03 -31.07 -34.54
CA THR A 130 -11.56 -32.33 -34.02
C THR A 130 -11.16 -32.46 -32.50
N LEU A 131 -12.16 -32.78 -31.69
CA LEU A 131 -11.96 -33.04 -30.24
C LEU A 131 -11.95 -34.56 -30.00
N LYS A 132 -10.82 -35.09 -29.48
CA LYS A 132 -10.69 -36.49 -29.08
C LYS A 132 -9.97 -36.59 -27.74
N ASN A 133 -10.62 -37.26 -26.77
CA ASN A 133 -10.07 -37.50 -25.43
C ASN A 133 -9.63 -36.21 -24.67
N GLY A 134 -10.27 -35.07 -24.97
CA GLY A 134 -9.89 -33.78 -24.40
C GLY A 134 -8.79 -33.04 -25.17
N GLU A 135 -8.29 -33.61 -26.25
CA GLU A 135 -7.30 -32.95 -27.12
C GLU A 135 -8.00 -32.34 -28.36
N LEU A 136 -7.75 -31.05 -28.58
CA LEU A 136 -8.20 -30.33 -29.78
C LEU A 136 -7.10 -30.43 -30.85
N THR A 137 -7.45 -30.96 -32.03
CA THR A 137 -6.50 -31.20 -33.12
C THR A 137 -6.97 -30.54 -34.44
N ASP A 138 -6.00 -30.12 -35.26
CA ASP A 138 -6.27 -29.65 -36.64
C ASP A 138 -6.56 -30.80 -37.63
N ALA A 139 -6.79 -30.45 -38.88
CA ALA A 139 -7.08 -31.40 -39.94
C ALA A 139 -5.88 -32.33 -40.25
N GLU A 140 -4.67 -31.87 -39.96
CA GLU A 140 -3.40 -32.61 -40.10
C GLU A 140 -3.11 -33.52 -38.93
N GLY A 141 -3.86 -33.39 -37.81
CA GLY A 141 -3.71 -34.18 -36.58
C GLY A 141 -2.74 -33.58 -35.58
N ASN A 142 -2.31 -32.33 -35.74
CA ASN A 142 -1.50 -31.64 -34.74
C ASN A 142 -2.36 -31.22 -33.56
N VAL A 143 -1.86 -31.40 -32.36
CA VAL A 143 -2.54 -30.98 -31.11
C VAL A 143 -2.41 -29.48 -30.95
N ILE A 144 -3.55 -28.78 -30.85
CA ILE A 144 -3.67 -27.34 -30.63
C ILE A 144 -3.81 -27.08 -29.12
N ASP A 145 -4.60 -27.91 -28.42
CA ASP A 145 -4.84 -27.81 -26.99
C ASP A 145 -5.01 -29.21 -26.40
N GLU A 146 -4.21 -29.56 -25.40
CA GLU A 146 -4.18 -30.89 -24.78
C GLU A 146 -5.32 -31.11 -23.75
N ASN A 147 -5.93 -30.02 -23.27
CA ASN A 147 -6.98 -30.05 -22.23
C ASN A 147 -8.17 -29.16 -22.63
N PHE A 148 -8.65 -29.34 -23.86
CA PHE A 148 -9.75 -28.53 -24.37
C PHE A 148 -11.10 -28.99 -23.83
N ASP A 149 -11.81 -28.11 -23.15
CA ASP A 149 -13.19 -28.29 -22.71
C ASP A 149 -14.07 -27.17 -23.32
N PRO A 150 -15.00 -27.50 -24.24
CA PRO A 150 -15.91 -26.52 -24.80
C PRO A 150 -16.73 -25.75 -23.77
N GLY A 151 -17.27 -26.45 -22.76
CA GLY A 151 -18.07 -25.79 -21.71
C GLY A 151 -17.25 -24.82 -20.86
N HIS A 152 -16.00 -25.15 -20.59
CA HIS A 152 -15.07 -24.23 -19.93
C HIS A 152 -14.74 -23.02 -20.83
N ARG A 153 -14.57 -23.21 -22.15
CA ARG A 153 -14.34 -22.09 -23.08
C ARG A 153 -15.55 -21.15 -23.18
N GLU A 154 -16.76 -21.67 -23.23
CA GLU A 154 -17.97 -20.85 -23.17
C GLU A 154 -18.05 -20.03 -21.91
N SER A 155 -17.76 -20.65 -20.75
CA SER A 155 -17.70 -19.94 -19.48
C SER A 155 -16.65 -18.83 -19.43
N LEU A 156 -15.46 -19.05 -20.03
CA LEU A 156 -14.41 -18.03 -20.15
C LEU A 156 -14.84 -16.87 -21.08
N ILE A 157 -15.54 -17.16 -22.17
CA ILE A 157 -16.08 -16.11 -23.06
C ILE A 157 -17.08 -15.24 -22.29
N GLU A 158 -18.03 -15.85 -21.58
CA GLU A 158 -19.00 -15.12 -20.77
C GLU A 158 -18.32 -14.26 -19.69
N GLU A 159 -17.24 -14.78 -19.08
CA GLU A 159 -16.47 -14.03 -18.10
C GLU A 159 -15.74 -12.84 -18.75
N ILE A 160 -15.11 -13.03 -19.93
CA ILE A 160 -14.45 -11.97 -20.67
C ILE A 160 -15.44 -10.89 -21.11
N GLU A 161 -16.61 -11.28 -21.62
CA GLU A 161 -17.66 -10.32 -22.00
C GLU A 161 -18.08 -9.48 -20.80
N ARG A 162 -18.30 -10.11 -19.65
CA ARG A 162 -18.61 -9.42 -18.40
C ARG A 162 -17.48 -8.49 -17.94
N LEU A 163 -16.21 -8.87 -18.20
CA LEU A 163 -15.05 -8.00 -17.90
C LEU A 163 -14.93 -6.80 -18.86
N LEU A 164 -15.48 -6.88 -20.05
CA LEU A 164 -15.49 -5.81 -21.06
C LEU A 164 -16.67 -4.85 -20.91
N GLU A 165 -17.73 -5.23 -20.18
CA GLU A 165 -18.87 -4.36 -19.93
C GLU A 165 -18.46 -3.14 -19.06
N PRO A 166 -19.04 -1.96 -19.34
CA PRO A 166 -18.90 -0.82 -18.44
C PRO A 166 -19.39 -1.17 -17.03
N ARG A 167 -18.64 -0.76 -16.01
CA ARG A 167 -19.00 -0.97 -14.61
C ARG A 167 -19.05 0.35 -13.90
N GLY A 168 -20.22 0.68 -13.41
CA GLY A 168 -20.42 1.88 -12.63
C GLY A 168 -21.56 1.74 -11.65
N TYR A 169 -21.51 2.52 -10.60
CA TYR A 169 -22.59 2.64 -9.63
C TYR A 169 -22.48 3.93 -8.83
N GLY A 170 -23.62 4.37 -8.30
CA GLY A 170 -23.68 5.34 -7.22
C GLY A 170 -23.54 4.64 -5.88
N ARG A 171 -22.70 5.17 -4.99
CA ARG A 171 -22.55 4.69 -3.62
C ARG A 171 -22.81 5.81 -2.62
N PHE A 172 -23.64 5.53 -1.64
CA PHE A 172 -23.72 6.27 -0.41
C PHE A 172 -23.25 5.36 0.72
N ASP A 173 -22.26 5.78 1.47
CA ASP A 173 -21.69 5.02 2.56
C ASP A 173 -21.55 5.88 3.81
N THR A 174 -21.93 5.36 4.96
CA THR A 174 -21.83 6.07 6.22
C THR A 174 -21.55 5.08 7.36
N TYR A 175 -20.61 5.46 8.23
CA TYR A 175 -20.27 4.71 9.42
C TYR A 175 -19.98 5.64 10.58
N HIS A 176 -20.54 5.34 11.75
CA HIS A 176 -20.39 6.13 12.96
C HIS A 176 -20.16 5.23 14.17
N GLU A 177 -19.23 5.64 15.03
CA GLU A 177 -18.91 4.92 16.27
C GLU A 177 -18.80 5.86 17.46
N VAL A 178 -19.07 5.29 18.62
CA VAL A 178 -18.86 5.93 19.92
C VAL A 178 -17.88 5.07 20.73
N LEU A 179 -16.96 5.74 21.39
CA LEU A 179 -15.95 5.09 22.22
C LEU A 179 -15.83 5.78 23.59
N TYR A 180 -15.41 5.01 24.59
CA TYR A 180 -15.30 5.48 25.96
C TYR A 180 -13.97 5.04 26.58
N PRO A 181 -12.94 5.92 26.67
CA PRO A 181 -11.67 5.59 27.30
C PRO A 181 -11.81 5.43 28.83
N ILE A 182 -11.41 4.28 29.34
CA ILE A 182 -11.42 3.93 30.75
C ILE A 182 -9.96 3.75 31.19
N SER A 183 -9.53 4.51 32.20
CA SER A 183 -8.22 4.30 32.84
C SER A 183 -8.42 3.59 34.18
N ILE A 184 -7.79 2.43 34.35
CA ILE A 184 -7.85 1.64 35.57
C ILE A 184 -6.48 1.70 36.24
N GLY A 185 -6.42 2.45 37.34
CA GLY A 185 -5.14 2.82 37.96
C GLY A 185 -4.27 3.68 37.05
N GLU A 186 -2.95 3.53 37.14
CA GLU A 186 -1.98 4.32 36.36
C GLU A 186 -1.46 3.59 35.12
N ALA A 187 -1.76 2.30 35.00
CA ALA A 187 -1.12 1.44 33.99
C ALA A 187 -2.05 0.92 32.91
N LEU A 188 -3.31 0.64 33.22
CA LEU A 188 -4.24 -0.01 32.29
C LEU A 188 -5.21 0.98 31.67
N THR A 189 -5.28 0.98 30.36
CA THR A 189 -6.28 1.71 29.55
C THR A 189 -7.13 0.71 28.78
N VAL A 190 -8.44 0.87 28.84
CA VAL A 190 -9.42 0.07 28.08
C VAL A 190 -10.33 1.04 27.34
N VAL A 191 -10.50 0.83 26.04
CA VAL A 191 -11.32 1.69 25.16
C VAL A 191 -12.34 0.82 24.44
N PRO A 192 -13.52 0.56 25.03
CA PRO A 192 -14.62 -0.05 24.31
C PRO A 192 -15.14 0.90 23.23
N ARG A 193 -15.51 0.32 22.09
CA ARG A 193 -16.09 1.01 20.93
C ARG A 193 -17.32 0.25 20.44
N ILE A 194 -18.31 0.97 19.97
CA ILE A 194 -19.48 0.41 19.29
C ILE A 194 -19.84 1.32 18.12
N GLY A 195 -20.07 0.73 16.97
CA GLY A 195 -20.36 1.45 15.75
C GLY A 195 -21.43 0.78 14.90
N GLY A 196 -21.93 1.55 13.95
CA GLY A 196 -22.86 1.09 12.94
C GLY A 196 -22.75 1.92 11.68
N GLY A 197 -23.03 1.29 10.56
CA GLY A 197 -22.95 1.90 9.25
C GLY A 197 -24.04 1.39 8.32
N TYR A 198 -24.13 2.06 7.18
CA TYR A 198 -25.06 1.74 6.12
C TYR A 198 -24.47 2.13 4.78
N THR A 199 -24.49 1.20 3.83
CA THR A 199 -24.07 1.45 2.46
C THR A 199 -25.23 1.19 1.52
N ASN A 200 -25.52 2.12 0.62
CA ASN A 200 -26.49 1.95 -0.47
C ASN A 200 -25.77 2.01 -1.81
N TYR A 201 -26.07 1.05 -2.65
CA TYR A 201 -25.61 0.95 -4.03
C TYR A 201 -26.79 1.18 -4.97
N SER A 202 -26.66 2.10 -5.90
CA SER A 202 -27.71 2.53 -6.82
C SER A 202 -27.15 2.78 -8.21
N SER A 203 -28.03 2.85 -9.21
CA SER A 203 -27.64 3.10 -10.61
C SER A 203 -26.54 2.16 -11.10
N ILE A 204 -26.70 0.87 -10.82
CA ILE A 204 -25.67 -0.14 -11.08
C ILE A 204 -25.73 -0.50 -12.57
N ASP A 205 -24.61 -0.33 -13.26
CA ASP A 205 -24.43 -0.74 -14.66
C ASP A 205 -24.18 -2.26 -14.74
N ASN A 206 -25.18 -3.04 -14.30
CA ASN A 206 -25.15 -4.49 -14.38
C ASN A 206 -26.57 -5.01 -14.67
N PRO A 207 -26.78 -5.77 -15.74
CA PRO A 207 -28.09 -6.35 -16.06
C PRO A 207 -28.63 -7.21 -14.92
N GLY A 208 -29.80 -6.82 -14.39
CA GLY A 208 -30.53 -7.58 -13.37
C GLY A 208 -30.26 -7.17 -11.91
N ILE A 209 -29.46 -6.12 -11.67
CA ILE A 209 -29.30 -5.51 -10.35
C ILE A 209 -29.66 -4.03 -10.46
N SER A 210 -30.67 -3.55 -9.71
CA SER A 210 -31.07 -2.15 -9.75
C SER A 210 -30.51 -1.33 -8.59
N SER A 211 -30.54 -1.87 -7.40
CA SER A 211 -30.00 -1.30 -6.17
C SER A 211 -30.00 -2.35 -5.07
N PHE A 212 -29.15 -2.19 -4.08
CA PHE A 212 -29.16 -2.95 -2.84
C PHE A 212 -28.53 -2.16 -1.70
N ASP A 213 -28.78 -2.61 -0.48
CA ASP A 213 -28.31 -1.98 0.75
C ASP A 213 -27.47 -2.98 1.53
N ARG A 214 -26.56 -2.44 2.33
CA ARG A 214 -25.75 -3.19 3.28
C ARG A 214 -25.73 -2.46 4.62
N SER A 215 -26.02 -3.17 5.68
CA SER A 215 -25.88 -2.69 7.05
C SER A 215 -24.55 -3.16 7.64
N ILE A 216 -23.95 -2.36 8.49
CA ILE A 216 -22.69 -2.66 9.17
C ILE A 216 -22.93 -2.49 10.67
N PHE A 217 -22.53 -3.49 11.46
CA PHE A 217 -22.44 -3.40 12.91
C PHE A 217 -21.01 -3.72 13.34
N SER A 218 -20.49 -2.96 14.30
CA SER A 218 -19.16 -3.21 14.85
C SER A 218 -19.14 -3.08 16.38
N GLY A 219 -18.28 -3.88 16.99
CA GLY A 219 -17.94 -3.80 18.40
C GLY A 219 -16.44 -4.06 18.59
N ALA A 220 -15.77 -3.20 19.33
CA ALA A 220 -14.33 -3.35 19.53
C ALA A 220 -13.90 -2.96 20.94
N VAL A 221 -12.76 -3.49 21.36
CA VAL A 221 -12.12 -3.13 22.64
C VAL A 221 -10.62 -3.03 22.44
N ASP A 222 -10.07 -1.85 22.65
CA ASP A 222 -8.62 -1.63 22.69
C ASP A 222 -8.14 -1.62 24.12
N THR A 223 -7.19 -2.48 24.44
CA THR A 223 -6.64 -2.60 25.78
C THR A 223 -5.14 -2.46 25.74
N SER A 224 -4.57 -1.63 26.58
CA SER A 224 -3.12 -1.54 26.73
C SER A 224 -2.70 -1.28 28.16
N MET A 225 -1.52 -1.81 28.51
CA MET A 225 -0.85 -1.51 29.79
C MET A 225 0.45 -0.78 29.50
N LYS A 226 0.83 0.14 30.38
CA LYS A 226 2.09 0.88 30.23
C LYS A 226 2.93 0.78 31.49
N PHE A 227 4.10 0.17 31.37
CA PHE A 227 5.11 0.06 32.41
C PHE A 227 6.34 0.86 31.99
N SER A 228 6.99 1.52 32.96
CA SER A 228 8.23 2.20 32.65
C SER A 228 9.26 2.02 33.82
N ARG A 229 10.52 1.85 33.41
CA ARG A 229 11.64 1.79 34.36
C ARG A 229 12.77 2.68 33.90
N LYS A 230 13.32 3.44 34.83
CA LYS A 230 14.46 4.34 34.60
C LYS A 230 15.75 3.69 35.12
N TYR A 231 16.80 3.78 34.28
CA TYR A 231 18.16 3.32 34.58
C TYR A 231 19.09 4.53 34.39
N ASN A 232 19.22 5.35 35.44
CA ASN A 232 19.98 6.62 35.37
C ASN A 232 21.47 6.42 35.23
N ASP A 233 22.00 5.31 35.74
CA ASP A 233 23.43 5.02 35.79
C ASP A 233 23.96 4.33 34.54
N VAL A 234 23.06 3.99 33.57
CA VAL A 234 23.46 3.38 32.32
C VAL A 234 23.94 4.47 31.37
N SER A 235 25.22 4.44 31.03
CA SER A 235 25.83 5.37 30.07
C SER A 235 26.79 4.64 29.19
N ASN A 236 26.69 4.88 27.87
CA ASN A 236 27.61 4.37 26.86
C ASN A 236 27.73 5.38 25.70
N GLN A 237 28.83 6.10 25.69
CA GLN A 237 29.06 7.15 24.70
C GLN A 237 29.16 6.59 23.25
N ALA A 238 29.74 5.41 23.06
CA ALA A 238 29.89 4.80 21.74
C ALA A 238 28.54 4.39 21.13
N LEU A 239 27.56 4.07 21.97
CA LEU A 239 26.19 3.74 21.57
C LEU A 239 25.21 4.92 21.75
N GLY A 240 25.71 6.10 22.12
CA GLY A 240 24.88 7.30 22.30
C GLY A 240 23.89 7.20 23.45
N ILE A 241 24.21 6.45 24.52
CA ILE A 241 23.35 6.26 25.69
C ILE A 241 23.81 7.18 26.81
N ASP A 242 22.91 8.01 27.34
CA ASP A 242 23.05 8.82 28.53
C ASP A 242 21.80 8.71 29.41
N GLY A 243 21.81 7.75 30.34
CA GLY A 243 20.61 7.28 31.03
C GLY A 243 19.66 6.52 30.06
N LEU A 244 18.91 5.57 30.59
CA LEU A 244 17.97 4.78 29.80
C LEU A 244 16.62 4.74 30.51
N ILE A 245 15.54 4.90 29.71
CA ILE A 245 14.16 4.64 30.14
C ILE A 245 13.61 3.55 29.28
N HIS A 246 13.27 2.41 29.87
CA HIS A 246 12.52 1.36 29.17
C HIS A 246 11.03 1.55 29.41
N VAL A 247 10.27 1.65 28.34
CA VAL A 247 8.81 1.66 28.34
C VAL A 247 8.35 0.37 27.68
N PHE A 248 7.60 -0.43 28.42
CA PHE A 248 6.99 -1.69 27.97
C PHE A 248 5.47 -1.53 27.92
N GLN A 249 4.87 -1.78 26.78
CA GLN A 249 3.45 -1.59 26.54
C GLN A 249 2.86 -2.81 25.81
N PRO A 250 2.41 -3.84 26.56
CA PRO A 250 1.60 -4.91 26.00
C PRO A 250 0.21 -4.38 25.66
N TYR A 251 -0.38 -4.90 24.58
CA TYR A 251 -1.72 -4.52 24.13
C TYR A 251 -2.50 -5.68 23.56
N LEU A 252 -3.82 -5.55 23.58
CA LEU A 252 -4.78 -6.41 22.96
C LEU A 252 -5.86 -5.53 22.32
N ASN A 253 -6.03 -5.64 21.02
CA ASN A 253 -7.09 -4.97 20.27
C ASN A 253 -8.02 -6.06 19.71
N TYR A 254 -9.26 -6.05 20.14
CA TYR A 254 -10.29 -6.96 19.66
C TYR A 254 -11.28 -6.18 18.81
N SER A 255 -11.63 -6.72 17.66
CA SER A 255 -12.61 -6.13 16.75
C SER A 255 -13.54 -7.21 16.21
N TYR A 256 -14.83 -6.89 16.24
CA TYR A 256 -15.92 -7.64 15.64
C TYR A 256 -16.65 -6.75 14.65
N VAL A 257 -16.84 -7.23 13.43
CA VAL A 257 -17.67 -6.57 12.41
C VAL A 257 -18.61 -7.61 11.82
N SER A 258 -19.86 -7.23 11.68
CA SER A 258 -20.85 -7.99 10.95
C SER A 258 -21.50 -7.08 9.91
N THR A 259 -21.61 -7.58 8.68
CA THR A 259 -22.14 -6.84 7.54
C THR A 259 -22.97 -7.77 6.65
N ASP A 260 -23.95 -7.19 5.95
CA ASP A 260 -24.69 -7.95 4.95
C ASP A 260 -23.78 -8.30 3.76
N GLU A 261 -23.91 -9.53 3.24
CA GLU A 261 -23.16 -9.97 2.08
C GLU A 261 -23.53 -9.17 0.83
N ILE A 262 -22.53 -8.75 0.08
CA ILE A 262 -22.73 -8.24 -1.27
C ILE A 262 -23.02 -9.44 -2.18
N GLY A 263 -24.15 -9.42 -2.86
CA GLY A 263 -24.56 -10.55 -3.70
C GLY A 263 -23.53 -10.86 -4.80
N SER A 264 -23.32 -12.15 -5.10
CA SER A 264 -22.30 -12.65 -6.05
C SER A 264 -22.41 -12.11 -7.49
N ARG A 265 -23.53 -11.46 -7.81
CA ARG A 265 -23.75 -10.81 -9.12
C ARG A 265 -23.18 -9.39 -9.20
N PHE A 266 -22.93 -8.76 -8.07
CA PHE A 266 -22.33 -7.43 -8.01
C PHE A 266 -20.81 -7.52 -8.14
N THR A 267 -20.24 -6.72 -9.03
CA THR A 267 -18.79 -6.62 -9.17
C THR A 267 -18.31 -5.34 -8.48
N PRO A 268 -17.65 -5.43 -7.34
CA PRO A 268 -17.15 -4.28 -6.62
C PRO A 268 -16.02 -3.58 -7.41
N ILE A 269 -15.98 -2.24 -7.38
CA ILE A 269 -14.90 -1.42 -7.92
C ILE A 269 -13.86 -1.18 -6.82
N ASP A 270 -14.31 -0.76 -5.65
CA ASP A 270 -13.49 -0.45 -4.47
C ASP A 270 -13.21 -1.71 -3.64
N ARG A 271 -12.42 -2.61 -4.22
CA ARG A 271 -12.16 -3.97 -3.70
C ARG A 271 -10.80 -4.07 -3.03
N LEU A 272 -10.63 -5.12 -2.24
CA LEU A 272 -9.35 -5.47 -1.65
C LEU A 272 -8.30 -5.78 -2.73
N THR A 273 -7.13 -5.19 -2.58
CA THR A 273 -5.95 -5.54 -3.37
C THR A 273 -5.03 -6.44 -2.55
N PRO A 274 -4.31 -7.39 -3.17
CA PRO A 274 -3.32 -8.19 -2.46
C PRO A 274 -2.28 -7.32 -1.74
N THR A 275 -1.91 -7.70 -0.54
CA THR A 275 -0.91 -7.00 0.27
C THR A 275 -0.22 -7.98 1.21
N THR A 276 1.04 -7.72 1.52
CA THR A 276 1.77 -8.43 2.57
C THR A 276 1.47 -7.89 3.98
N ARG A 277 0.78 -6.74 4.08
CA ARG A 277 0.50 -6.09 5.37
C ARG A 277 -0.85 -6.50 5.93
N LEU A 278 -0.94 -6.56 7.27
CA LEU A 278 -2.23 -6.75 7.95
C LEU A 278 -3.18 -5.60 7.63
N ARG A 279 -4.43 -5.95 7.42
CA ARG A 279 -5.50 -4.98 7.21
C ARG A 279 -5.80 -4.21 8.50
N PRO A 280 -6.30 -2.98 8.40
CA PRO A 280 -6.89 -2.31 9.54
C PRO A 280 -8.06 -3.12 10.11
N ILE A 281 -8.11 -3.28 11.43
CA ILE A 281 -9.23 -3.89 12.15
C ILE A 281 -10.24 -2.86 12.65
N ASP A 282 -10.08 -1.61 12.23
CA ASP A 282 -10.96 -0.48 12.52
C ASP A 282 -11.72 -0.10 11.25
N VAL A 283 -13.05 -0.16 11.27
CA VAL A 283 -13.88 0.19 10.10
C VAL A 283 -13.57 1.59 9.54
N PRO A 284 -13.38 2.64 10.34
CA PRO A 284 -13.00 3.96 9.80
C PRO A 284 -11.66 4.02 9.07
N LEU A 285 -10.78 3.03 9.26
CA LEU A 285 -9.48 2.92 8.59
C LEU A 285 -9.50 1.94 7.41
N PHE A 286 -10.61 1.25 7.22
CA PHE A 286 -10.78 0.27 6.14
C PHE A 286 -11.24 0.98 4.87
N THR A 287 -10.34 1.12 3.90
CA THR A 287 -10.57 1.96 2.72
C THR A 287 -11.26 1.26 1.56
N ALA A 288 -11.19 -0.07 1.48
CA ALA A 288 -11.85 -0.86 0.44
C ALA A 288 -13.30 -1.16 0.84
N THR A 289 -14.14 -0.14 0.86
CA THR A 289 -15.52 -0.22 1.37
C THR A 289 -16.30 -1.39 0.78
N ASP A 290 -16.19 -1.64 -0.54
CA ASP A 290 -16.92 -2.72 -1.20
C ASP A 290 -16.38 -4.11 -0.85
N GLY A 291 -15.14 -4.19 -0.41
CA GLY A 291 -14.50 -5.42 0.05
C GLY A 291 -14.66 -5.68 1.56
N LEU A 292 -15.46 -4.89 2.27
CA LEU A 292 -15.72 -5.10 3.68
C LEU A 292 -16.53 -6.39 3.87
N ALA A 293 -16.04 -7.30 4.71
CA ALA A 293 -16.66 -8.57 5.07
C ALA A 293 -16.77 -8.69 6.59
N ASP A 294 -17.45 -9.72 7.07
CA ASP A 294 -17.48 -10.06 8.48
C ASP A 294 -16.10 -10.41 8.99
N TRP A 295 -15.78 -9.99 10.21
CA TRP A 295 -14.57 -10.44 10.89
C TRP A 295 -14.72 -10.50 12.39
N GLN A 296 -13.92 -11.37 12.97
CA GLN A 296 -13.71 -11.43 14.42
C GLN A 296 -12.23 -11.65 14.70
N ILE A 297 -11.52 -10.57 15.03
CA ILE A 297 -10.05 -10.53 15.08
C ILE A 297 -9.57 -10.03 16.43
N ALA A 298 -8.57 -10.72 17.00
CA ALA A 298 -7.84 -10.27 18.17
C ALA A 298 -6.36 -10.03 17.82
N ARG A 299 -5.92 -8.77 17.77
CA ARG A 299 -4.51 -8.40 17.59
C ARG A 299 -3.83 -8.30 18.95
N ILE A 300 -2.81 -9.14 19.16
CA ILE A 300 -2.07 -9.24 20.41
C ILE A 300 -0.64 -8.81 20.15
N GLY A 301 -0.13 -7.88 20.96
CA GLY A 301 1.23 -7.39 20.73
C GLY A 301 1.86 -6.75 21.95
N MET A 302 3.14 -6.38 21.78
CA MET A 302 3.91 -5.67 22.76
C MET A 302 4.82 -4.63 22.11
N PHE A 303 4.71 -3.40 22.57
CA PHE A 303 5.54 -2.32 22.12
C PHE A 303 6.57 -1.94 23.18
N ASN A 304 7.84 -1.98 22.83
CA ASN A 304 8.98 -1.65 23.69
C ASN A 304 9.68 -0.41 23.14
N ARG A 305 9.99 0.53 24.02
CA ARG A 305 10.79 1.71 23.70
C ARG A 305 11.90 1.90 24.71
N PHE A 306 13.09 2.13 24.22
CA PHE A 306 14.26 2.49 25.01
C PHE A 306 14.64 3.93 24.69
N LEU A 307 14.42 4.81 25.64
CA LEU A 307 14.60 6.25 25.48
C LEU A 307 15.88 6.67 26.20
N THR A 308 16.68 7.53 25.58
CA THR A 308 17.89 8.11 26.16
C THR A 308 17.86 9.63 26.10
N ARG A 309 18.75 10.30 26.85
CA ARG A 309 18.92 11.76 26.76
C ARG A 309 19.85 12.10 25.59
N ARG A 310 19.47 13.10 24.82
CA ARG A 310 20.29 13.66 23.74
C ARG A 310 19.97 15.13 23.56
N ASN A 311 20.99 16.00 23.53
CA ASN A 311 20.84 17.44 23.33
C ASN A 311 19.79 18.10 24.25
N GLY A 312 19.71 17.67 25.48
CA GLY A 312 18.75 18.20 26.50
C GLY A 312 17.32 17.66 26.35
N GLY A 313 17.03 16.81 25.38
CA GLY A 313 15.72 16.18 25.12
C GLY A 313 15.74 14.66 25.30
N THR A 314 14.56 14.07 25.23
CA THR A 314 14.38 12.60 25.19
C THR A 314 14.44 12.13 23.75
N HIS A 315 15.26 11.14 23.49
CA HIS A 315 15.43 10.53 22.16
C HIS A 315 15.05 9.05 22.19
N ASN A 316 14.33 8.58 21.15
CA ASN A 316 14.03 7.16 20.97
C ASN A 316 15.28 6.46 20.43
N TRP A 317 15.99 5.73 21.29
CA TRP A 317 17.21 5.02 20.95
C TRP A 317 16.93 3.70 20.24
N LEU A 318 15.93 2.94 20.76
CA LEU A 318 15.45 1.70 20.16
C LEU A 318 13.95 1.57 20.43
N SER A 319 13.19 1.21 19.42
CA SER A 319 11.83 0.73 19.59
C SER A 319 11.65 -0.58 18.84
N PHE A 320 10.84 -1.45 19.40
CA PHE A 320 10.36 -2.62 18.69
C PHE A 320 8.92 -2.93 19.09
N ASN A 321 8.14 -3.31 18.08
CA ASN A 321 6.76 -3.74 18.18
C ASN A 321 6.68 -5.16 17.61
N THR A 322 6.18 -6.08 18.41
CA THR A 322 5.97 -7.46 17.99
C THR A 322 4.50 -7.79 18.20
N TYR A 323 3.82 -8.28 17.15
CA TYR A 323 2.41 -8.58 17.21
C TYR A 323 1.99 -9.64 16.19
N PHE A 324 0.83 -10.23 16.45
CA PHE A 324 0.13 -11.14 15.53
C PHE A 324 -1.38 -10.98 15.71
N GLU A 325 -2.14 -11.52 14.79
CA GLU A 325 -3.60 -11.63 14.88
C GLU A 325 -4.01 -13.07 15.08
N ASN A 326 -5.00 -13.24 15.94
CA ASN A 326 -5.81 -14.45 16.03
C ASN A 326 -7.14 -14.18 15.36
N TYR A 327 -7.47 -14.97 14.36
CA TYR A 327 -8.72 -14.91 13.63
C TYR A 327 -9.69 -15.91 14.23
N ILE A 328 -10.80 -15.43 14.77
CA ILE A 328 -11.96 -16.23 15.13
C ILE A 328 -12.86 -16.34 13.91
N GLU A 329 -12.82 -15.29 13.06
CA GLU A 329 -13.43 -15.21 11.75
C GLU A 329 -12.51 -14.36 10.85
N ASP A 330 -11.91 -15.00 9.83
CA ASP A 330 -11.00 -14.36 8.89
C ASP A 330 -11.75 -13.84 7.66
N PRO A 331 -11.69 -12.55 7.33
CA PRO A 331 -12.44 -11.98 6.21
C PRO A 331 -11.88 -12.33 4.82
N GLU A 332 -10.65 -12.83 4.72
CA GLU A 332 -9.98 -13.05 3.44
C GLU A 332 -9.60 -14.51 3.17
N PHE A 333 -9.20 -15.21 4.24
CA PHE A 333 -8.69 -16.58 4.17
C PHE A 333 -9.17 -17.35 5.40
N ASP A 334 -9.23 -18.63 5.35
CA ASP A 334 -9.69 -19.47 6.47
C ASP A 334 -8.50 -19.79 7.41
N ARG A 335 -7.91 -18.75 8.05
CA ARG A 335 -6.76 -18.88 8.95
C ARG A 335 -7.14 -18.74 10.40
N ASP A 336 -6.43 -19.41 11.30
CA ASP A 336 -6.52 -19.20 12.75
C ASP A 336 -5.61 -18.06 13.22
N PHE A 337 -4.44 -17.89 12.60
CA PHE A 337 -3.45 -16.88 13.00
C PHE A 337 -2.81 -16.21 11.80
N SER A 338 -2.38 -14.97 11.98
CA SER A 338 -1.47 -14.29 11.06
C SER A 338 -0.02 -14.70 11.30
N ASN A 339 0.87 -14.32 10.38
CA ASN A 339 2.31 -14.30 10.63
C ASN A 339 2.65 -13.45 11.86
N LEU A 340 3.81 -13.71 12.47
CA LEU A 340 4.36 -12.88 13.52
C LEU A 340 5.05 -11.65 12.90
N PHE A 341 4.53 -10.46 13.21
CA PHE A 341 5.07 -9.18 12.74
C PHE A 341 6.04 -8.61 13.74
N ASN A 342 7.17 -8.10 13.24
CA ASN A 342 8.15 -7.36 14.04
C ASN A 342 8.53 -6.08 13.31
N GLU A 343 8.49 -4.97 14.03
CA GLU A 343 8.92 -3.65 13.56
C GLU A 343 10.00 -3.13 14.51
N ILE A 344 11.22 -3.02 14.04
CA ILE A 344 12.37 -2.61 14.83
C ILE A 344 12.94 -1.32 14.27
N GLN A 345 13.09 -0.30 15.09
CA GLN A 345 13.77 0.94 14.73
C GLN A 345 14.87 1.23 15.73
N TRP A 346 16.09 1.41 15.26
CA TRP A 346 17.27 1.67 16.06
C TRP A 346 18.01 2.91 15.58
N SER A 347 18.14 3.92 16.43
CA SER A 347 18.79 5.20 16.12
C SER A 347 19.80 5.56 17.19
N PRO A 348 20.92 4.82 17.27
CA PRO A 348 21.90 4.98 18.38
C PRO A 348 22.61 6.32 18.33
N LEU A 349 22.84 6.86 17.14
CA LEU A 349 23.60 8.09 16.91
C LEU A 349 22.88 8.97 15.89
N PRO A 350 23.10 10.28 15.85
CA PRO A 350 22.44 11.17 14.90
C PRO A 350 22.70 10.84 13.43
N TRP A 351 23.81 10.15 13.17
CA TRP A 351 24.30 9.79 11.86
C TRP A 351 24.11 8.29 11.52
N LEU A 352 23.46 7.53 12.42
CA LEU A 352 23.23 6.11 12.22
C LEU A 352 21.80 5.74 12.61
N SER A 353 21.03 5.21 11.66
CA SER A 353 19.72 4.62 11.91
C SER A 353 19.56 3.32 11.13
N ALA A 354 18.85 2.38 11.73
CA ALA A 354 18.46 1.13 11.11
C ALA A 354 16.99 0.84 11.40
N ARG A 355 16.31 0.26 10.42
CA ARG A 355 14.94 -0.24 10.54
C ARG A 355 14.88 -1.65 9.99
N VAL A 356 14.14 -2.52 10.67
CA VAL A 356 13.83 -3.87 10.21
C VAL A 356 12.36 -4.11 10.47
N ASP A 357 11.63 -4.42 9.41
CA ASP A 357 10.26 -4.91 9.46
C ASP A 357 10.26 -6.36 8.97
N SER A 358 9.65 -7.28 9.70
CA SER A 358 9.60 -8.68 9.30
C SER A 358 8.26 -9.33 9.60
N GLN A 359 7.90 -10.30 8.77
CA GLN A 359 6.80 -11.23 8.97
C GLN A 359 7.35 -12.64 8.90
N LEU A 360 7.06 -13.42 9.91
CA LEU A 360 7.56 -14.78 10.05
C LEU A 360 6.39 -15.75 10.28
N PRO A 361 6.33 -16.88 9.55
CA PRO A 361 5.24 -17.86 9.68
C PRO A 361 5.43 -18.72 10.93
N VAL A 362 5.27 -18.12 12.12
CA VAL A 362 5.47 -18.80 13.41
C VAL A 362 4.24 -19.58 13.84
N PHE A 363 3.04 -19.08 13.49
CA PHE A 363 1.76 -19.65 13.94
C PHE A 363 0.87 -20.09 12.77
N SER A 364 1.16 -19.67 11.56
CA SER A 364 0.31 -19.90 10.39
C SER A 364 0.63 -21.25 9.76
N GLU A 365 -0.41 -21.92 9.26
CA GLU A 365 -0.31 -23.15 8.48
C GLU A 365 -0.76 -22.96 7.01
N GLU A 366 -1.40 -21.84 6.66
CA GLU A 366 -2.03 -21.64 5.34
C GLU A 366 -1.44 -20.53 4.48
N LEU A 367 -0.78 -19.55 5.09
CA LEU A 367 -0.06 -18.48 4.39
C LEU A 367 1.36 -18.37 4.95
N ASP A 368 2.13 -19.41 4.72
CA ASP A 368 3.50 -19.56 5.22
C ASP A 368 4.47 -18.80 4.33
N PHE A 369 4.43 -17.49 4.33
CA PHE A 369 5.45 -16.70 3.66
C PHE A 369 6.33 -15.94 4.65
N THR A 370 7.57 -15.73 4.24
CA THR A 370 8.53 -14.92 4.99
C THR A 370 8.78 -13.61 4.26
N GLU A 371 8.64 -12.49 4.96
CA GLU A 371 9.03 -11.17 4.44
C GLU A 371 9.97 -10.49 5.43
N VAL A 372 11.07 -9.93 4.92
CA VAL A 372 11.99 -9.09 5.69
C VAL A 372 12.35 -7.87 4.88
N THR A 373 12.02 -6.70 5.41
CA THR A 373 12.47 -5.43 4.85
C THR A 373 13.41 -4.77 5.83
N SER A 374 14.60 -4.41 5.41
CA SER A 374 15.52 -3.67 6.27
C SER A 374 16.14 -2.49 5.56
N SER A 375 16.45 -1.45 6.32
CA SER A 375 17.16 -0.28 5.85
C SER A 375 18.20 0.17 6.87
N LEU A 376 19.34 0.59 6.38
CA LEU A 376 20.43 1.19 7.14
C LEU A 376 20.80 2.52 6.51
N TYR A 377 20.85 3.55 7.33
CA TYR A 377 21.30 4.87 6.95
C TYR A 377 22.50 5.29 7.80
N PHE A 378 23.58 5.70 7.14
CA PHE A 378 24.86 6.01 7.75
C PHE A 378 25.43 7.29 7.16
N MET A 379 25.50 8.37 7.94
CA MET A 379 26.01 9.68 7.54
C MET A 379 26.96 10.22 8.63
N PRO A 380 28.19 9.65 8.73
CA PRO A 380 29.13 10.00 9.82
C PRO A 380 29.67 11.41 9.71
N THR A 381 29.60 11.99 8.52
CA THR A 381 30.11 13.34 8.20
C THR A 381 29.21 14.00 7.17
N ASP A 382 29.26 15.32 7.06
CA ASP A 382 28.47 16.11 6.09
C ASP A 382 28.89 15.87 4.63
N TRP A 383 30.01 15.20 4.39
CA TRP A 383 30.53 14.94 3.05
C TRP A 383 30.31 13.50 2.58
N PHE A 384 29.88 12.58 3.45
CA PHE A 384 29.66 11.17 3.09
C PHE A 384 28.38 10.61 3.67
N GLN A 385 27.60 9.97 2.80
CA GLN A 385 26.36 9.28 3.12
C GLN A 385 26.37 7.89 2.48
N PHE A 386 25.94 6.91 3.22
CA PHE A 386 25.72 5.55 2.75
C PHE A 386 24.35 5.08 3.18
N SER A 387 23.63 4.43 2.27
CA SER A 387 22.37 3.74 2.55
C SER A 387 22.45 2.30 2.06
N MET A 388 21.80 1.41 2.78
CA MET A 388 21.61 0.01 2.40
C MET A 388 20.16 -0.37 2.65
N GLY A 389 19.54 -1.01 1.66
CA GLY A 389 18.23 -1.65 1.78
C GLY A 389 18.35 -3.14 1.51
N TYR A 390 17.52 -3.92 2.15
CA TYR A 390 17.36 -5.35 1.91
C TYR A 390 15.88 -5.69 1.92
N TYR A 391 15.42 -6.37 0.90
CA TYR A 391 14.07 -6.88 0.78
C TYR A 391 14.13 -8.38 0.45
N TYR A 392 13.51 -9.16 1.30
CA TYR A 392 13.37 -10.61 1.14
C TYR A 392 11.90 -10.96 1.21
N LEU A 393 11.44 -11.75 0.23
CA LEU A 393 10.10 -12.33 0.19
C LEU A 393 10.22 -13.74 -0.36
N GLU A 394 9.66 -14.71 0.33
CA GLU A 394 9.66 -16.13 -0.05
C GLU A 394 8.29 -16.74 0.25
N ASP A 395 7.85 -17.60 -0.68
CA ASP A 395 6.62 -18.41 -0.58
C ASP A 395 5.32 -17.61 -0.48
N HIS A 396 5.27 -16.36 -0.98
CA HIS A 396 4.04 -15.58 -0.97
C HIS A 396 3.08 -16.04 -2.09
N PRO A 397 1.77 -16.29 -1.82
CA PRO A 397 0.84 -16.88 -2.79
C PRO A 397 0.57 -16.00 -4.03
N PHE A 398 0.74 -14.68 -3.93
CA PHE A 398 0.43 -13.73 -5.01
C PHE A 398 1.63 -12.95 -5.53
N PHE A 399 2.66 -12.77 -4.72
CA PHE A 399 3.84 -12.01 -5.11
C PHE A 399 5.01 -12.94 -5.39
N ARG A 400 5.83 -12.57 -6.35
CA ARG A 400 7.02 -13.31 -6.69
C ARG A 400 8.06 -13.20 -5.57
N ASP A 401 8.79 -14.28 -5.34
CA ASP A 401 9.96 -14.31 -4.46
C ASP A 401 11.00 -13.28 -4.88
N SER A 402 11.66 -12.68 -3.91
CA SER A 402 12.67 -11.65 -4.12
C SER A 402 13.69 -11.65 -3.00
N ASN A 403 14.96 -11.48 -3.36
CA ASN A 403 16.10 -11.36 -2.46
C ASN A 403 16.95 -10.16 -2.88
N LEU A 404 16.36 -8.98 -2.77
CA LEU A 404 16.88 -7.74 -3.33
C LEU A 404 17.74 -6.98 -2.33
N MET A 405 18.97 -6.69 -2.69
CA MET A 405 19.88 -5.79 -1.97
C MET A 405 20.02 -4.48 -2.73
N SER A 406 19.91 -3.36 -2.04
CA SER A 406 20.14 -2.03 -2.60
C SER A 406 21.21 -1.29 -1.81
N PHE A 407 22.09 -0.59 -2.52
CA PHE A 407 23.18 0.20 -1.95
C PHE A 407 23.18 1.58 -2.58
N GLY A 408 23.21 2.61 -1.76
CA GLY A 408 23.33 3.99 -2.19
C GLY A 408 24.51 4.67 -1.52
N THR A 409 25.26 5.47 -2.27
CA THR A 409 26.29 6.35 -1.71
C THR A 409 26.14 7.76 -2.22
N TYR A 410 26.43 8.72 -1.38
CA TYR A 410 26.63 10.10 -1.79
C TYR A 410 27.92 10.61 -1.15
N THR A 411 28.78 11.22 -1.97
CA THR A 411 30.04 11.81 -1.54
C THR A 411 30.13 13.26 -2.04
N ARG A 412 30.24 14.20 -1.13
CA ARG A 412 30.52 15.58 -1.45
C ARG A 412 32.01 15.73 -1.77
N LEU A 413 32.35 16.00 -3.03
CA LEU A 413 33.72 16.11 -3.50
C LEU A 413 34.29 17.49 -3.22
N SER A 414 33.45 18.53 -3.26
CA SER A 414 33.77 19.91 -2.91
C SER A 414 32.50 20.67 -2.51
N ASP A 415 32.62 21.99 -2.27
CA ASP A 415 31.44 22.83 -1.97
C ASP A 415 30.42 22.90 -3.11
N GLU A 416 30.86 22.65 -4.33
CA GLU A 416 30.03 22.72 -5.53
C GLU A 416 29.77 21.36 -6.17
N TRP A 417 30.52 20.31 -5.84
CA TRP A 417 30.45 19.03 -6.52
C TRP A 417 30.12 17.88 -5.57
N GLY A 418 29.22 17.02 -6.01
CA GLY A 418 28.88 15.76 -5.39
C GLY A 418 28.92 14.60 -6.37
N PHE A 419 29.01 13.39 -5.85
CA PHE A 419 28.95 12.15 -6.61
C PHE A 419 28.06 11.16 -5.87
N SER A 420 27.15 10.51 -6.58
CA SER A 420 26.30 9.46 -6.02
C SER A 420 26.33 8.19 -6.86
N THR A 421 26.09 7.08 -6.19
CA THR A 421 25.89 5.77 -6.83
C THR A 421 24.67 5.08 -6.24
N VAL A 422 23.96 4.31 -7.06
CA VAL A 422 22.91 3.40 -6.65
C VAL A 422 23.14 2.05 -7.33
N HIS A 423 23.08 0.97 -6.55
CA HIS A 423 23.17 -0.38 -7.07
C HIS A 423 22.02 -1.21 -6.49
N ARG A 424 21.39 -2.04 -7.33
CA ARG A 424 20.38 -3.00 -6.92
C ARG A 424 20.77 -4.36 -7.42
N PHE A 425 20.88 -5.32 -6.52
CA PHE A 425 21.30 -6.69 -6.79
C PHE A 425 20.23 -7.65 -6.30
N GLU A 426 19.69 -8.45 -7.22
CA GLU A 426 18.81 -9.56 -6.90
C GLU A 426 19.64 -10.83 -6.76
N ALA A 427 19.66 -11.37 -5.53
CA ALA A 427 20.55 -12.48 -5.23
C ALA A 427 20.07 -13.82 -5.81
N ASP A 428 18.75 -14.03 -5.90
CA ASP A 428 18.17 -15.28 -6.38
C ASP A 428 18.49 -15.52 -7.87
N ASP A 429 18.44 -14.47 -8.67
CA ASP A 429 18.79 -14.53 -10.10
C ASP A 429 20.27 -14.18 -10.34
N SER A 430 21.02 -13.79 -9.30
CA SER A 430 22.41 -13.28 -9.40
C SER A 430 22.55 -12.10 -10.36
N THR A 431 21.55 -11.26 -10.44
CA THR A 431 21.41 -10.16 -11.40
C THR A 431 21.66 -8.82 -10.74
N LEU A 432 22.52 -7.99 -11.33
CA LEU A 432 22.72 -6.59 -10.94
C LEU A 432 21.73 -5.71 -11.72
N GLU A 433 20.49 -5.64 -11.24
CA GLU A 433 19.36 -5.02 -11.93
C GLU A 433 19.58 -3.55 -12.29
N VAL A 434 20.21 -2.79 -11.39
CA VAL A 434 20.43 -1.36 -11.58
C VAL A 434 21.82 -0.98 -11.15
N GLN A 435 22.52 -0.26 -12.01
CA GLN A 435 23.76 0.46 -11.71
C GLN A 435 23.58 1.91 -12.16
N GLN A 436 23.66 2.84 -11.22
CA GLN A 436 23.50 4.25 -11.51
C GLN A 436 24.66 5.03 -10.92
N TYR A 437 25.18 5.96 -11.68
CA TYR A 437 26.29 6.84 -11.31
C TYR A 437 25.94 8.26 -11.72
N GLN A 438 26.01 9.20 -10.77
CA GLN A 438 25.70 10.62 -11.07
C GLN A 438 26.73 11.54 -10.46
N ILE A 439 27.07 12.57 -11.21
CA ILE A 439 27.81 13.73 -10.74
C ILE A 439 26.84 14.91 -10.59
N HIS A 440 26.89 15.57 -9.45
CA HIS A 440 26.04 16.70 -9.10
C HIS A 440 26.84 17.97 -9.04
N ARG A 441 26.32 19.05 -9.60
CA ARG A 441 26.87 20.39 -9.45
C ARG A 441 25.88 21.30 -8.78
N ASP A 442 26.31 21.85 -7.66
CA ASP A 442 25.59 22.88 -6.95
C ASP A 442 25.77 24.22 -7.67
N LEU A 443 24.70 24.78 -8.24
CA LEU A 443 24.60 26.12 -8.79
C LEU A 443 23.79 26.96 -7.77
N SER A 444 23.98 28.28 -7.78
CA SER A 444 23.39 29.13 -6.73
C SER A 444 21.90 28.85 -6.38
N SER A 445 21.05 28.71 -7.39
CA SER A 445 19.63 28.46 -7.24
C SER A 445 19.18 27.07 -7.70
N TRP A 446 20.05 26.31 -8.35
CA TRP A 446 19.77 25.02 -8.96
C TRP A 446 20.81 23.99 -8.54
N THR A 447 20.42 22.72 -8.59
CA THR A 447 21.36 21.60 -8.64
C THR A 447 21.25 20.96 -10.01
N ALA A 448 22.36 20.87 -10.74
CA ALA A 448 22.45 20.13 -12.00
C ALA A 448 23.06 18.77 -11.75
N SER A 449 22.48 17.72 -12.30
CA SER A 449 23.01 16.36 -12.20
C SER A 449 23.15 15.75 -13.59
N LEU A 450 24.26 15.06 -13.82
CA LEU A 450 24.54 14.30 -15.04
C LEU A 450 25.02 12.91 -14.63
N GLY A 451 24.44 11.88 -15.22
CA GLY A 451 24.79 10.51 -14.89
C GLY A 451 24.52 9.50 -15.99
N ALA A 452 24.80 8.26 -15.66
CA ALA A 452 24.52 7.09 -16.48
C ALA A 452 23.82 6.04 -15.62
N ILE A 453 22.94 5.30 -16.26
CA ILE A 453 22.26 4.15 -15.69
C ILE A 453 22.43 2.93 -16.62
N VAL A 454 22.70 1.79 -16.02
CA VAL A 454 22.66 0.49 -16.70
C VAL A 454 21.60 -0.33 -15.98
N ARG A 455 20.69 -0.92 -16.74
CA ARG A 455 19.66 -1.84 -16.23
C ARG A 455 19.80 -3.18 -16.92
N ASP A 456 19.79 -4.22 -16.13
CA ASP A 456 19.62 -5.59 -16.59
C ASP A 456 18.12 -5.93 -16.50
N ASN A 457 17.46 -5.94 -17.64
CA ASN A 457 16.04 -6.31 -17.74
C ASN A 457 15.96 -7.83 -17.82
N ARG A 458 15.71 -8.53 -16.74
CA ARG A 458 15.58 -10.00 -16.62
C ARG A 458 14.85 -10.69 -17.79
N ARG A 459 14.01 -9.97 -18.52
CA ARG A 459 13.22 -10.41 -19.68
C ARG A 459 13.30 -9.39 -20.81
N GLY A 460 14.49 -9.17 -21.36
CA GLY A 460 14.68 -8.19 -22.44
C GLY A 460 16.15 -7.92 -22.68
N GLU A 461 16.43 -6.92 -23.50
CA GLU A 461 17.80 -6.43 -23.70
C GLU A 461 18.18 -5.50 -22.55
N ASP A 462 19.46 -5.50 -22.17
CA ASP A 462 20.02 -4.57 -21.21
C ASP A 462 19.87 -3.14 -21.72
N GLU A 463 19.52 -2.24 -20.82
CA GLU A 463 19.31 -0.83 -21.14
C GLU A 463 20.47 0.02 -20.63
N PHE A 464 20.91 0.94 -21.47
CA PHE A 464 21.86 1.99 -21.10
C PHE A 464 21.20 3.36 -21.29
N GLY A 465 21.15 4.17 -20.22
CA GLY A 465 20.58 5.50 -20.26
C GLY A 465 21.56 6.58 -19.79
N LEU A 466 21.37 7.79 -20.30
CA LEU A 466 22.00 9.00 -19.77
C LEU A 466 20.96 9.79 -18.98
N LEU A 467 21.33 10.21 -17.80
CA LEU A 467 20.49 10.94 -16.86
C LEU A 467 20.92 12.39 -16.81
N LEU A 468 20.00 13.31 -17.01
CA LEU A 468 20.21 14.75 -16.82
C LEU A 468 19.07 15.31 -15.99
N SER A 469 19.39 15.97 -14.87
CA SER A 469 18.38 16.66 -14.08
C SER A 469 18.81 18.06 -13.68
N LEU A 470 17.79 18.93 -13.52
CA LEU A 470 17.94 20.28 -12.99
C LEU A 470 16.88 20.48 -11.91
N THR A 471 17.32 20.54 -10.66
CA THR A 471 16.43 20.68 -9.49
C THR A 471 16.52 22.10 -8.94
N LEU A 472 15.37 22.77 -8.79
CA LEU A 472 15.31 24.12 -8.21
C LEU A 472 15.38 24.01 -6.68
N LYS A 473 16.43 24.54 -6.05
CA LYS A 473 16.65 24.44 -4.60
C LYS A 473 15.53 25.05 -3.74
N ALA A 474 14.90 26.13 -4.21
CA ALA A 474 13.78 26.74 -3.50
C ALA A 474 12.51 25.88 -3.52
N PHE A 475 12.40 24.97 -4.50
CA PHE A 475 11.27 24.05 -4.66
C PHE A 475 11.83 22.68 -5.12
N PRO A 476 12.43 21.90 -4.21
CA PRO A 476 13.10 20.65 -4.59
C PRO A 476 12.16 19.58 -5.19
N LYS A 477 10.85 19.72 -5.02
CA LYS A 477 9.85 18.89 -5.71
C LYS A 477 9.62 19.28 -7.18
N ILE A 478 10.07 20.46 -7.61
CA ILE A 478 10.05 20.85 -9.03
C ILE A 478 11.38 20.43 -9.62
N THR A 479 11.43 19.23 -10.14
CA THR A 479 12.55 18.69 -10.90
C THR A 479 12.13 18.61 -12.36
N VAL A 480 12.93 19.11 -13.26
CA VAL A 480 12.71 18.90 -14.70
C VAL A 480 13.00 17.42 -14.98
N PRO A 481 12.04 16.69 -15.54
CA PRO A 481 12.07 15.22 -15.57
C PRO A 481 13.24 14.71 -16.39
N LEU A 482 13.94 13.83 -15.81
CA LEU A 482 14.89 12.80 -16.16
C LEU A 482 15.68 12.42 -14.88
N ASP A 483 15.06 12.61 -13.73
CA ASP A 483 15.72 12.36 -12.45
C ASP A 483 15.29 11.05 -11.82
N LEU A 484 16.29 10.22 -11.63
CA LEU A 484 16.28 9.16 -10.65
C LEU A 484 16.93 9.73 -9.41
N GLU A 485 16.16 10.34 -8.51
CA GLU A 485 16.72 10.79 -7.23
C GLU A 485 17.45 9.62 -6.55
N PRO A 486 18.72 9.79 -6.15
CA PRO A 486 19.44 8.77 -5.41
C PRO A 486 18.83 8.69 -4.01
N GLY A 487 18.04 7.66 -3.82
CA GLY A 487 17.44 7.36 -2.55
C GLY A 487 16.26 8.28 -2.21
N GLY A 488 15.09 7.94 -2.68
CA GLY A 488 13.88 8.31 -1.99
C GLY A 488 14.09 7.91 -0.54
N GLY A 489 14.41 8.89 0.30
CA GLY A 489 14.53 8.65 1.73
C GLY A 489 13.24 8.03 2.19
N ILE A 490 13.32 6.86 2.76
CA ILE A 490 12.23 6.22 3.48
C ILE A 490 11.82 7.23 4.55
N GLN A 491 10.76 7.99 4.30
CA GLN A 491 10.11 8.82 5.32
C GLN A 491 9.20 7.95 6.17
#